data_1cb51efdec9b3826c1d5b2c02af076f7
#
_entry.id   1cb51efdec9b3826c1d5b2c02af076f7
#
_cell.length_a   1.000
_cell.length_b   1.000
_cell.length_c   1.000
_cell.angle_alpha   90.00
_cell.angle_beta   90.00
_cell.angle_gamma   90.00
#
_symmetry.space_group_name_H-M   'P 1'
#
loop_
_entity.id
_entity.type
_entity.pdbx_description
1 polymer ?
#
loop_
_entity_poly.entity_id
_entity_poly.type
_entity_poly.pdbx_seq_one_letter_code
_entity_poly.pdbx_strand_id
1 'polypeptide(L)'
;MEGLGLPDWAGWTSLVLLIIVAEGGMALYMVKRRQQRRLALARTQETIQRTGHQSTARILQTMDTGTRLGADQFFVWRLTLAVEHAVHGPFETEIRVPISPVRFGDFAEGRSIRVRVDTHTREVVVDQRTE
;
A
#
# COMPACT_ATOMS: atom_id res chain seq x y z
N MET A 1 -53.44 12.38 -13.75
CA MET A 1 -53.23 13.73 -13.45
C MET A 1 -52.05 14.31 -14.20
N GLU A 2 -52.27 15.38 -14.80
CA GLU A 2 -51.27 16.02 -15.59
C GLU A 2 -50.21 16.67 -14.80
N GLY A 3 -50.39 16.75 -13.54
CA GLY A 3 -49.35 17.18 -12.64
C GLY A 3 -48.62 18.40 -13.12
N LEU A 4 -47.67 18.52 -13.67
CA LEU A 4 -46.91 19.68 -14.13
C LEU A 4 -46.94 19.84 -15.65
N GLY A 5 -47.83 19.12 -16.35
CA GLY A 5 -47.86 19.14 -17.83
C GLY A 5 -46.61 18.54 -18.47
N LEU A 6 -45.85 17.73 -17.75
CA LEU A 6 -44.68 17.07 -18.27
C LEU A 6 -45.06 15.88 -19.15
N PRO A 7 -44.39 15.67 -20.30
CA PRO A 7 -44.61 14.49 -21.10
C PRO A 7 -44.15 13.21 -20.39
N ASP A 8 -44.71 12.07 -20.77
CA ASP A 8 -44.42 10.77 -20.16
C ASP A 8 -42.94 10.40 -20.21
N TRP A 9 -42.22 10.84 -21.21
CA TRP A 9 -40.80 10.59 -21.35
C TRP A 9 -39.96 11.37 -20.32
N ALA A 10 -40.47 12.46 -19.73
CA ALA A 10 -39.74 13.27 -18.76
C ALA A 10 -39.47 12.50 -17.46
N GLY A 11 -40.34 11.61 -17.05
CA GLY A 11 -40.12 10.72 -15.92
C GLY A 11 -38.95 9.75 -16.15
N TRP A 12 -38.88 9.21 -17.32
CA TRP A 12 -37.80 8.30 -17.74
C TRP A 12 -36.42 9.00 -17.78
N THR A 13 -36.38 10.18 -18.40
CA THR A 13 -35.15 10.94 -18.51
C THR A 13 -34.64 11.37 -17.14
N SER A 14 -35.53 11.74 -16.22
CA SER A 14 -35.17 12.09 -14.85
C SER A 14 -34.60 10.88 -14.10
N LEU A 15 -35.18 9.71 -14.28
CA LEU A 15 -34.70 8.47 -13.66
C LEU A 15 -33.32 8.07 -14.19
N VAL A 16 -33.11 8.12 -15.49
CA VAL A 16 -31.82 7.83 -16.13
C VAL A 16 -30.76 8.80 -15.68
N LEU A 17 -31.08 10.08 -15.61
CA LEU A 17 -30.15 11.10 -15.13
C LEU A 17 -29.75 10.88 -13.67
N LEU A 18 -30.71 10.48 -12.84
CA LEU A 18 -30.46 10.18 -11.43
C LEU A 18 -29.53 8.97 -11.26
N ILE A 19 -29.71 7.94 -12.08
CA ILE A 19 -28.82 6.77 -12.09
C ILE A 19 -27.41 7.15 -12.51
N ILE A 20 -27.24 7.95 -13.54
CA ILE A 20 -25.93 8.40 -14.02
C ILE A 20 -25.22 9.22 -12.94
N VAL A 21 -25.91 10.11 -12.26
CA VAL A 21 -25.34 10.92 -11.16
C VAL A 21 -24.95 10.04 -9.98
N ALA A 22 -25.76 9.06 -9.63
CA ALA A 22 -25.45 8.13 -8.54
C ALA A 22 -24.22 7.28 -8.84
N GLU A 23 -24.09 6.74 -10.03
CA GLU A 23 -22.94 5.96 -10.47
C GLU A 23 -21.68 6.81 -10.53
N GLY A 24 -21.75 8.00 -11.11
CA GLY A 24 -20.64 8.93 -11.18
C GLY A 24 -20.15 9.38 -9.80
N GLY A 25 -21.08 9.69 -8.90
CA GLY A 25 -20.77 10.06 -7.52
C GLY A 25 -20.09 8.93 -6.75
N MET A 26 -20.55 7.69 -6.94
CA MET A 26 -19.95 6.52 -6.30
C MET A 26 -18.54 6.24 -6.80
N ALA A 27 -18.30 6.37 -8.10
CA ALA A 27 -16.98 6.21 -8.69
C ALA A 27 -15.99 7.25 -8.15
N LEU A 28 -16.39 8.51 -8.10
CA LEU A 28 -15.58 9.59 -7.52
C LEU A 28 -15.29 9.36 -6.04
N TYR A 29 -16.27 8.91 -5.28
CA TYR A 29 -16.09 8.58 -3.85
C TYR A 29 -15.08 7.45 -3.67
N MET A 30 -15.15 6.39 -4.46
CA MET A 30 -14.21 5.28 -4.40
C MET A 30 -12.78 5.70 -4.74
N VAL A 31 -12.60 6.51 -5.79
CA VAL A 31 -11.28 7.04 -6.18
C VAL A 31 -10.70 7.90 -5.07
N LYS A 32 -11.49 8.81 -4.52
CA LYS A 32 -11.08 9.67 -3.42
C LYS A 32 -10.70 8.88 -2.17
N ARG A 33 -11.47 7.86 -1.84
CA ARG A 33 -11.19 6.98 -0.71
C ARG A 33 -9.89 6.20 -0.90
N ARG A 34 -9.62 5.71 -2.13
CA ARG A 34 -8.36 5.03 -2.46
C ARG A 34 -7.17 5.96 -2.33
N GLN A 35 -7.27 7.19 -2.81
CA GLN A 35 -6.21 8.19 -2.68
C GLN A 35 -5.93 8.52 -1.22
N GLN A 36 -6.95 8.70 -0.40
CA GLN A 36 -6.78 8.97 1.03
C GLN A 36 -6.08 7.82 1.75
N ARG A 37 -6.42 6.56 1.42
CA ARG A 37 -5.74 5.40 1.98
C ARG A 37 -4.27 5.33 1.59
N ARG A 38 -3.94 5.62 0.34
CA ARG A 38 -2.55 5.65 -0.14
C ARG A 38 -1.74 6.72 0.57
N LEU A 39 -2.30 7.91 0.75
CA LEU A 39 -1.65 9.00 1.47
C LEU A 39 -1.44 8.68 2.96
N ALA A 40 -2.42 8.05 3.60
CA ALA A 40 -2.30 7.62 4.99
C ALA A 40 -1.20 6.57 5.17
N LEU A 41 -1.12 5.57 4.29
CA LEU A 41 -0.06 4.56 4.30
C LEU A 41 1.32 5.18 4.07
N ALA A 42 1.45 6.09 3.11
CA ALA A 42 2.70 6.78 2.84
C ALA A 42 3.18 7.61 4.04
N ARG A 43 2.27 8.30 4.73
CA ARG A 43 2.59 9.05 5.95
C ARG A 43 3.03 8.14 7.09
N THR A 44 2.37 7.00 7.27
CA THR A 44 2.74 6.01 8.29
C THR A 44 4.15 5.49 8.04
N GLN A 45 4.47 5.10 6.81
CA GLN A 45 5.80 4.64 6.43
C GLN A 45 6.86 5.72 6.68
N GLU A 46 6.59 6.96 6.30
CA GLU A 46 7.51 8.08 6.52
C GLU A 46 7.74 8.34 8.00
N THR A 47 6.71 8.26 8.82
CA THR A 47 6.80 8.40 10.27
C THR A 47 7.66 7.30 10.88
N ILE A 48 7.49 6.05 10.48
CA ILE A 48 8.29 4.91 10.94
C ILE A 48 9.76 5.08 10.54
N GLN A 49 10.03 5.57 9.33
CA GLN A 49 11.41 5.85 8.91
C GLN A 49 12.09 6.92 9.77
N ARG A 50 11.34 7.89 10.30
CA ARG A 50 11.88 8.96 11.14
C ARG A 50 12.00 8.58 12.62
N THR A 51 10.99 7.89 13.14
CA THR A 51 10.83 7.65 14.59
C THR A 51 10.94 6.19 15.00
N GLY A 52 10.93 5.26 14.05
CA GLY A 52 11.09 3.84 14.33
C GLY A 52 12.45 3.49 14.88
N HIS A 53 12.52 2.44 15.68
CA HIS A 53 13.77 1.89 16.17
C HIS A 53 14.54 1.16 15.07
N GLN A 54 15.84 1.44 14.96
CA GLN A 54 16.71 0.67 14.09
C GLN A 54 16.83 -0.77 14.59
N SER A 55 16.67 -1.70 13.69
CA SER A 55 16.79 -3.13 13.97
C SER A 55 17.42 -3.85 12.77
N THR A 56 17.79 -5.08 12.99
CA THR A 56 18.27 -5.97 11.95
C THR A 56 17.22 -7.06 11.72
N ALA A 57 16.97 -7.38 10.49
CA ALA A 57 16.08 -8.47 10.11
C ALA A 57 16.81 -9.44 9.18
N ARG A 58 16.56 -10.73 9.36
CA ARG A 58 17.05 -11.75 8.46
C ARG A 58 15.95 -12.14 7.49
N ILE A 59 16.26 -12.21 6.21
CA ILE A 59 15.31 -12.62 5.19
C ILE A 59 15.19 -14.13 5.19
N LEU A 60 13.99 -14.62 5.56
CA LEU A 60 13.69 -16.05 5.61
C LEU A 60 13.22 -16.56 4.26
N GLN A 61 12.41 -15.77 3.57
CA GLN A 61 11.84 -16.11 2.28
C GLN A 61 11.60 -14.88 1.43
N THR A 62 11.84 -14.98 0.14
CA THR A 62 11.52 -13.97 -0.85
C THR A 62 10.56 -14.51 -1.88
N MET A 63 9.58 -13.71 -2.28
CA MET A 63 8.62 -14.06 -3.31
C MET A 63 8.37 -12.84 -4.21
N ASP A 64 8.51 -13.03 -5.51
CA ASP A 64 8.14 -12.01 -6.49
C ASP A 64 6.61 -11.97 -6.61
N THR A 65 6.01 -10.82 -6.34
CA THR A 65 4.55 -10.66 -6.42
C THR A 65 4.04 -10.51 -7.85
N GLY A 66 4.94 -10.36 -8.83
CA GLY A 66 4.58 -10.06 -10.21
C GLY A 66 4.28 -8.59 -10.49
N THR A 67 4.22 -7.76 -9.45
CA THR A 67 3.99 -6.32 -9.60
C THR A 67 5.28 -5.61 -9.97
N ARG A 68 5.17 -4.65 -10.89
CA ARG A 68 6.27 -3.79 -11.33
C ARG A 68 5.87 -2.34 -11.12
N LEU A 69 6.77 -1.52 -10.61
CA LEU A 69 6.51 -0.11 -10.32
C LEU A 69 7.49 0.79 -11.06
N GLY A 70 6.96 1.87 -11.61
CA GLY A 70 7.73 2.96 -12.21
C GLY A 70 8.37 2.63 -13.56
N ALA A 71 9.01 3.64 -14.15
CA ALA A 71 9.72 3.51 -15.43
C ALA A 71 10.95 2.61 -15.32
N ASP A 72 11.58 2.56 -14.17
CA ASP A 72 12.77 1.74 -13.89
C ASP A 72 12.41 0.30 -13.52
N GLN A 73 11.15 -0.05 -13.58
CA GLN A 73 10.63 -1.39 -13.35
C GLN A 73 11.11 -2.01 -12.03
N PHE A 74 10.86 -1.34 -10.92
CA PHE A 74 11.07 -1.93 -9.60
C PHE A 74 10.23 -3.18 -9.43
N PHE A 75 10.85 -4.24 -8.94
CA PHE A 75 10.19 -5.50 -8.64
C PHE A 75 9.66 -5.45 -7.22
N VAL A 76 8.36 -5.60 -7.05
CA VAL A 76 7.76 -5.68 -5.72
C VAL A 76 7.89 -7.11 -5.20
N TRP A 77 8.73 -7.29 -4.20
CA TRP A 77 8.94 -8.56 -3.54
C TRP A 77 8.21 -8.62 -2.21
N ARG A 78 7.68 -9.77 -1.91
CA ARG A 78 7.17 -10.11 -0.58
C ARG A 78 8.29 -10.77 0.19
N LEU A 79 8.69 -10.14 1.30
CA LEU A 79 9.77 -10.61 2.14
C LEU A 79 9.21 -11.11 3.46
N THR A 80 9.54 -12.34 3.83
CA THR A 80 9.31 -12.86 5.17
C THR A 80 10.56 -12.63 5.99
N LEU A 81 10.44 -11.89 7.08
CA LEU A 81 11.56 -11.42 7.89
C LEU A 81 11.47 -11.96 9.30
N ALA A 82 12.63 -12.39 9.82
CA ALA A 82 12.82 -12.57 11.24
C ALA A 82 13.48 -11.31 11.79
N VAL A 83 12.74 -10.52 12.55
CA VAL A 83 13.17 -9.22 13.07
C VAL A 83 13.64 -9.39 14.50
N GLU A 84 14.82 -8.85 14.80
CA GLU A 84 15.31 -8.72 16.16
C GLU A 84 14.95 -7.33 16.69
N HIS A 85 14.18 -7.28 17.77
CA HIS A 85 13.77 -6.02 18.36
C HIS A 85 14.06 -6.01 19.87
N ALA A 86 14.70 -4.95 20.34
CA ALA A 86 15.15 -4.86 21.73
C ALA A 86 14.01 -4.86 22.75
N VAL A 87 12.84 -4.30 22.39
CA VAL A 87 11.69 -4.16 23.30
C VAL A 87 10.72 -5.32 23.18
N HIS A 88 10.39 -5.73 21.94
CA HIS A 88 9.39 -6.76 21.66
C HIS A 88 9.98 -8.17 21.52
N GLY A 89 11.31 -8.29 21.56
CA GLY A 89 11.98 -9.55 21.28
C GLY A 89 11.90 -9.94 19.80
N PRO A 90 12.42 -11.12 19.46
CA PRO A 90 12.39 -11.57 18.07
C PRO A 90 10.95 -11.89 17.61
N PHE A 91 10.61 -11.47 16.41
CA PHE A 91 9.32 -11.79 15.79
C PHE A 91 9.45 -11.93 14.27
N GLU A 92 8.53 -12.63 13.67
CA GLU A 92 8.43 -12.78 12.22
C GLU A 92 7.35 -11.87 11.65
N THR A 93 7.62 -11.28 10.49
CA THR A 93 6.67 -10.44 9.79
C THR A 93 6.85 -10.57 8.29
N GLU A 94 5.85 -10.17 7.55
CA GLU A 94 5.86 -10.16 6.09
C GLU A 94 5.65 -8.74 5.59
N ILE A 95 6.52 -8.28 4.70
CA ILE A 95 6.42 -6.95 4.10
C ILE A 95 6.55 -7.02 2.58
N ARG A 96 6.05 -6.01 1.90
CA ARG A 96 6.20 -5.82 0.46
C ARG A 96 7.13 -4.65 0.21
N VAL A 97 8.16 -4.87 -0.60
CA VAL A 97 9.19 -3.87 -0.87
C VAL A 97 9.45 -3.79 -2.37
N PRO A 98 9.41 -2.60 -2.96
CA PRO A 98 9.88 -2.40 -4.32
C PRO A 98 11.41 -2.39 -4.33
N ILE A 99 12.01 -3.29 -5.12
CA ILE A 99 13.46 -3.49 -5.18
C ILE A 99 13.93 -3.38 -6.62
N SER A 100 14.97 -2.59 -6.84
CA SER A 100 15.64 -2.52 -8.14
C SER A 100 16.42 -3.82 -8.41
N PRO A 101 16.46 -4.32 -9.67
CA PRO A 101 17.22 -5.52 -10.00
C PRO A 101 18.67 -5.48 -9.57
N VAL A 102 19.31 -4.31 -9.55
CA VAL A 102 20.71 -4.17 -9.11
C VAL A 102 20.91 -4.46 -7.62
N ARG A 103 19.81 -4.48 -6.83
CA ARG A 103 19.84 -4.72 -5.40
C ARG A 103 19.30 -6.09 -5.00
N PHE A 104 18.95 -6.96 -5.94
CA PHE A 104 18.40 -8.29 -5.63
C PHE A 104 19.31 -9.11 -4.72
N GLY A 105 20.62 -9.03 -4.89
CA GLY A 105 21.56 -9.75 -4.05
C GLY A 105 21.51 -9.33 -2.59
N ASP A 106 21.22 -8.08 -2.30
CA ASP A 106 21.13 -7.55 -0.93
C ASP A 106 19.89 -8.06 -0.19
N PHE A 107 18.87 -8.48 -0.93
CA PHE A 107 17.59 -8.97 -0.41
C PHE A 107 17.38 -10.46 -0.63
N ALA A 108 18.43 -11.20 -0.91
CA ALA A 108 18.36 -12.65 -1.07
C ALA A 108 18.05 -13.36 0.26
N GLU A 109 17.47 -14.55 0.17
CA GLU A 109 17.20 -15.39 1.34
C GLU A 109 18.47 -15.63 2.16
N GLY A 110 18.35 -15.53 3.47
CA GLY A 110 19.47 -15.68 4.39
C GLY A 110 20.29 -14.40 4.63
N ARG A 111 20.07 -13.35 3.86
CA ARG A 111 20.73 -12.05 4.07
C ARG A 111 20.10 -11.29 5.25
N SER A 112 20.94 -10.54 5.93
CA SER A 112 20.49 -9.59 6.97
C SER A 112 20.35 -8.21 6.38
N ILE A 113 19.25 -7.55 6.69
CA ILE A 113 18.95 -6.18 6.24
C ILE A 113 18.70 -5.28 7.44
N ARG A 114 18.89 -3.98 7.22
CA ARG A 114 18.54 -2.97 8.21
C ARG A 114 17.08 -2.58 8.03
N VAL A 115 16.39 -2.53 9.15
CA VAL A 115 14.96 -2.15 9.19
C VAL A 115 14.72 -1.15 10.31
N ARG A 116 13.57 -0.48 10.25
CA ARG A 116 13.03 0.30 11.34
C ARG A 116 11.70 -0.28 11.76
N VAL A 117 11.51 -0.39 13.05
CA VAL A 117 10.32 -1.01 13.64
C VAL A 117 9.58 0.03 14.47
N ASP A 118 8.28 0.16 14.24
CA ASP A 118 7.41 0.93 15.12
C ASP A 118 7.22 0.18 16.43
N THR A 119 7.53 0.83 17.54
CA THR A 119 7.45 0.24 18.88
C THR A 119 6.03 -0.06 19.33
N HIS A 120 5.04 0.62 18.77
CA HIS A 120 3.64 0.46 19.14
C HIS A 120 2.90 -0.56 18.28
N THR A 121 3.10 -0.52 16.98
CA THR A 121 2.35 -1.33 16.00
C THR A 121 3.11 -2.55 15.50
N ARG A 122 4.42 -2.62 15.74
CA ARG A 122 5.36 -3.60 15.17
C ARG A 122 5.44 -3.57 13.64
N GLU A 123 5.03 -2.48 13.02
CA GLU A 123 5.23 -2.29 11.60
C GLU A 123 6.71 -2.13 11.28
N VAL A 124 7.14 -2.78 10.20
CA VAL A 124 8.54 -2.83 9.79
C VAL A 124 8.71 -2.16 8.44
N VAL A 125 9.71 -1.30 8.35
CA VAL A 125 10.10 -0.63 7.10
C VAL A 125 11.57 -0.87 6.84
N VAL A 126 11.93 -1.13 5.59
CA VAL A 126 13.33 -1.32 5.20
C VAL A 126 14.09 0.00 5.31
N ASP A 127 15.22 -0.02 5.99
CA ASP A 127 16.09 1.14 6.22
C ASP A 127 17.43 0.99 5.50
N GLN A 128 17.37 0.53 4.26
CA GLN A 128 18.53 0.47 3.38
C GLN A 128 18.13 0.71 1.92
N ARG A 129 19.12 0.90 1.08
CA ARG A 129 18.90 1.19 -0.31
C ARG A 129 18.21 0.04 -1.03
N THR A 130 17.15 0.36 -1.77
CA THR A 130 16.41 -0.57 -2.64
C THR A 130 16.62 -0.26 -4.12
N GLU A 131 17.30 0.82 -4.44
CA GLU A 131 17.60 1.29 -5.80
C GLU A 131 19.10 1.46 -6.07
#